data_63cf287918b440189618139c475b6729
#
_entry.id   63cf287918b440189618139c475b6729
#
_cell.length_a   1.000
_cell.length_b   1.000
_cell.length_c   1.000
_cell.angle_alpha   90.00
_cell.angle_beta   90.00
_cell.angle_gamma   90.00
#
_symmetry.space_group_name_H-M   'P 1'
#
loop_
_entity.id
_entity.type
_entity.pdbx_description
1 polymer ?
#
loop_
_entity_poly.entity_id
_entity_poly.type
_entity_poly.pdbx_seq_one_letter_code
_entity_poly.pdbx_strand_id
1 'polypeptide(L)'
;LVTGAIDRLNLDKKLTALFGEDKDHQPKMVDYERYLASLPDRMHGETDNQIAVVNVEGAIIDGDSDEENVGGDTVAKLLRQAYDDDKVKGVVLRVNSPGGSAFASEIIRQEVTHLQNAGKPVVVSMGGMAASGGYWISSTADYIVADKNTITGSIGIFAMLPTFENTIKKMGITADGVKTSDLRFSSLFSPLSPTLNDVIQLEIEHGYDQFLTKVSEGRHLTKAQVDNIAQGQVWLGSEALEHKLVDELGTLDTAIGKTIELVNEKRAEKDKLDEASFSVEWIVDEDSSLLKKMLRDFKGDAKTWAQGFVLES
;
A
#
# COMPACT_ATOMS: atom_id res chain seq x y z
N LEU A 1 20.55 13.69 1.41
CA LEU A 1 21.68 14.16 2.20
C LEU A 1 22.88 13.24 1.96
N VAL A 2 23.68 13.53 0.94
CA VAL A 2 24.87 12.78 0.58
C VAL A 2 26.07 13.53 1.16
N THR A 3 26.85 12.86 2.03
CA THR A 3 28.06 13.43 2.65
C THR A 3 29.28 13.33 1.76
N GLY A 4 29.22 12.53 0.69
CA GLY A 4 30.29 12.36 -0.29
C GLY A 4 29.99 11.22 -1.26
N ALA A 5 30.73 11.20 -2.36
CA ALA A 5 30.75 10.07 -3.30
C ALA A 5 31.98 9.23 -3.06
N ILE A 6 31.85 7.91 -3.12
CA ILE A 6 32.93 6.96 -2.91
C ILE A 6 32.81 5.84 -3.96
N ASP A 7 33.94 5.45 -4.55
CA ASP A 7 34.00 4.27 -5.42
C ASP A 7 34.07 2.98 -4.58
N ARG A 8 33.86 1.83 -5.23
CA ARG A 8 33.80 0.53 -4.55
C ARG A 8 35.11 0.20 -3.82
N LEU A 9 36.25 0.46 -4.43
CA LEU A 9 37.55 0.15 -3.84
C LEU A 9 37.82 0.96 -2.56
N ASN A 10 37.48 2.25 -2.59
CA ASN A 10 37.61 3.13 -1.43
C ASN A 10 36.56 2.82 -0.36
N LEU A 11 35.38 2.35 -0.76
CA LEU A 11 34.35 1.86 0.16
C LEU A 11 34.89 0.64 0.93
N ASP A 12 35.42 -0.35 0.23
CA ASP A 12 35.98 -1.56 0.86
C ASP A 12 37.13 -1.22 1.83
N LYS A 13 38.03 -0.33 1.45
CA LYS A 13 39.07 0.17 2.36
C LYS A 13 38.50 0.85 3.60
N LYS A 14 37.46 1.64 3.44
CA LYS A 14 36.77 2.34 4.55
C LYS A 14 36.04 1.36 5.46
N LEU A 15 35.37 0.37 4.90
CA LEU A 15 34.70 -0.69 5.66
C LEU A 15 35.71 -1.55 6.41
N THR A 16 36.86 -1.93 5.76
CA THR A 16 37.95 -2.65 6.40
C THR A 16 38.52 -1.86 7.57
N ALA A 17 38.73 -0.57 7.41
CA ALA A 17 39.24 0.29 8.48
C ALA A 17 38.28 0.40 9.67
N LEU A 18 36.96 0.32 9.43
CA LEU A 18 35.93 0.41 10.47
C LEU A 18 35.64 -0.93 11.16
N PHE A 19 35.63 -2.03 10.41
CA PHE A 19 35.13 -3.34 10.89
C PHE A 19 36.23 -4.42 10.94
N GLY A 20 37.44 -4.13 10.41
CA GLY A 20 38.54 -5.09 10.30
C GLY A 20 38.40 -5.99 9.07
N GLU A 21 39.44 -6.81 8.87
CA GLU A 21 39.54 -7.77 7.76
C GLU A 21 39.14 -9.18 8.22
N ASP A 22 38.52 -9.91 7.31
CA ASP A 22 38.37 -11.36 7.43
C ASP A 22 39.59 -12.12 6.94
N LYS A 23 39.51 -13.45 6.89
CA LYS A 23 40.62 -14.34 6.44
C LYS A 23 41.00 -14.17 4.96
N ASP A 24 40.11 -13.59 4.16
CA ASP A 24 40.26 -13.38 2.71
C ASP A 24 40.60 -11.91 2.39
N HIS A 25 41.05 -11.14 3.41
CA HIS A 25 41.39 -9.72 3.33
C HIS A 25 40.24 -8.81 2.83
N GLN A 26 38.98 -9.23 3.08
CA GLN A 26 37.79 -8.44 2.80
C GLN A 26 37.28 -7.79 4.08
N PRO A 27 36.50 -6.69 3.97
CA PRO A 27 35.83 -6.14 5.14
C PRO A 27 34.97 -7.20 5.85
N LYS A 28 35.07 -7.27 7.18
CA LYS A 28 34.17 -8.15 7.95
C LYS A 28 32.73 -7.73 7.77
N MET A 29 32.01 -8.52 7.03
CA MET A 29 30.57 -8.32 6.77
C MET A 29 29.81 -9.59 7.11
N VAL A 30 28.57 -9.43 7.47
CA VAL A 30 27.61 -10.51 7.65
C VAL A 30 26.52 -10.35 6.60
N ASP A 31 26.10 -11.46 6.04
CA ASP A 31 24.95 -11.50 5.15
C ASP A 31 23.67 -11.00 5.87
N TYR A 32 22.81 -10.27 5.15
CA TYR A 32 21.63 -9.63 5.73
C TYR A 32 20.67 -10.65 6.37
N GLU A 33 20.41 -11.77 5.71
CA GLU A 33 19.51 -12.81 6.23
C GLU A 33 20.10 -13.46 7.49
N ARG A 34 21.41 -13.70 7.49
CA ARG A 34 22.13 -14.24 8.65
C ARG A 34 22.15 -13.25 9.81
N TYR A 35 22.26 -11.95 9.52
CA TYR A 35 22.12 -10.91 10.53
C TYR A 35 20.71 -10.90 11.13
N LEU A 36 19.68 -10.91 10.28
CA LEU A 36 18.29 -10.96 10.74
C LEU A 36 18.02 -12.18 11.61
N ALA A 37 18.53 -13.36 11.21
CA ALA A 37 18.39 -14.60 11.98
C ALA A 37 19.12 -14.56 13.34
N SER A 38 20.08 -13.66 13.52
CA SER A 38 20.81 -13.47 14.78
C SER A 38 20.15 -12.47 15.74
N LEU A 39 19.19 -11.70 15.25
CA LEU A 39 18.46 -10.76 16.10
C LEU A 39 17.51 -11.54 17.02
N PRO A 40 17.36 -11.07 18.27
CA PRO A 40 16.33 -11.66 19.14
C PRO A 40 14.96 -11.46 18.51
N ASP A 41 14.20 -12.52 18.41
CA ASP A 41 12.82 -12.51 17.96
C ASP A 41 11.95 -11.77 18.98
N ARG A 42 11.79 -10.47 18.81
CA ARG A 42 11.00 -9.62 19.69
C ARG A 42 9.51 -9.67 19.40
N MET A 43 9.11 -10.28 18.28
CA MET A 43 7.77 -10.15 17.73
C MET A 43 7.06 -11.51 17.50
N HIS A 44 7.75 -12.64 17.64
CA HIS A 44 7.21 -13.97 17.38
C HIS A 44 7.17 -14.79 18.65
N GLY A 45 6.13 -14.64 19.40
CA GLY A 45 5.72 -15.58 20.44
C GLY A 45 4.28 -15.99 20.13
N GLU A 46 3.93 -17.27 20.25
CA GLU A 46 2.53 -17.65 20.21
C GLU A 46 1.86 -17.11 21.47
N THR A 47 1.10 -16.03 21.34
CA THR A 47 0.25 -15.50 22.41
C THR A 47 -1.21 -15.50 21.95
N ASP A 48 -2.13 -15.52 22.88
CA ASP A 48 -3.56 -15.36 22.59
C ASP A 48 -3.96 -13.91 22.30
N ASN A 49 -2.98 -12.97 22.29
CA ASN A 49 -3.20 -11.58 21.96
C ASN A 49 -2.25 -11.18 20.86
N GLN A 50 -2.77 -11.11 19.65
CA GLN A 50 -1.99 -10.79 18.45
C GLN A 50 -2.35 -9.43 17.90
N ILE A 51 -1.33 -8.70 17.41
CA ILE A 51 -1.50 -7.57 16.51
C ILE A 51 -1.19 -8.06 15.09
N ALA A 52 -2.20 -8.08 14.24
CA ALA A 52 -2.02 -8.46 12.85
C ALA A 52 -1.44 -7.30 12.06
N VAL A 53 -0.47 -7.58 11.18
CA VAL A 53 0.06 -6.63 10.21
C VAL A 53 -0.36 -7.09 8.82
N VAL A 54 -1.09 -6.24 8.10
CA VAL A 54 -1.48 -6.46 6.71
C VAL A 54 -0.76 -5.45 5.83
N ASN A 55 -0.02 -5.92 4.82
CA ASN A 55 0.74 -5.06 3.93
C ASN A 55 -0.05 -4.69 2.68
N VAL A 56 -0.02 -3.41 2.31
CA VAL A 56 -0.57 -2.85 1.07
C VAL A 56 0.57 -2.14 0.35
N GLU A 57 1.21 -2.84 -0.57
CA GLU A 57 2.40 -2.37 -1.28
C GLU A 57 2.22 -2.41 -2.79
N GLY A 58 2.53 -1.29 -3.46
CA GLY A 58 2.34 -1.13 -4.90
C GLY A 58 1.02 -0.43 -5.26
N ALA A 59 0.72 -0.37 -6.56
CA ALA A 59 -0.51 0.25 -7.05
C ALA A 59 -1.73 -0.62 -6.71
N ILE A 60 -2.82 0.01 -6.28
CA ILE A 60 -4.07 -0.68 -5.93
C ILE A 60 -4.86 -0.97 -7.20
N ILE A 61 -5.13 -2.24 -7.47
CA ILE A 61 -5.88 -2.71 -8.64
C ILE A 61 -7.15 -3.46 -8.24
N ASP A 62 -8.10 -3.59 -9.16
CA ASP A 62 -9.29 -4.41 -8.97
C ASP A 62 -8.92 -5.89 -9.01
N GLY A 63 -9.61 -6.70 -8.19
CA GLY A 63 -9.40 -8.14 -8.12
C GLY A 63 -8.20 -8.53 -7.26
N ASP A 64 -7.53 -9.60 -7.67
CA ASP A 64 -6.40 -10.18 -6.94
C ASP A 64 -5.08 -9.46 -7.21
N SER A 65 -4.14 -9.58 -6.25
CA SER A 65 -2.77 -9.07 -6.39
C SER A 65 -2.00 -9.79 -7.49
N ASP A 66 -1.09 -9.07 -8.14
CA ASP A 66 -0.10 -9.62 -9.07
C ASP A 66 1.34 -9.40 -8.55
N GLU A 67 2.36 -9.52 -9.41
CA GLU A 67 3.76 -9.41 -9.01
C GLU A 67 4.18 -7.95 -8.64
N GLU A 68 3.50 -6.95 -9.18
CA GLU A 68 3.86 -5.53 -9.06
C GLU A 68 2.80 -4.71 -8.33
N ASN A 69 1.55 -5.24 -8.26
CA ASN A 69 0.39 -4.51 -7.79
C ASN A 69 -0.35 -5.25 -6.68
N VAL A 70 -1.02 -4.49 -5.84
CA VAL A 70 -1.84 -5.02 -4.75
C VAL A 70 -3.32 -5.00 -5.13
N GLY A 71 -3.95 -6.17 -5.10
CA GLY A 71 -5.38 -6.34 -5.40
C GLY A 71 -6.29 -6.04 -4.22
N GLY A 72 -7.39 -5.34 -4.51
CA GLY A 72 -8.40 -5.03 -3.49
C GLY A 72 -9.00 -6.27 -2.84
N ASP A 73 -9.28 -7.31 -3.63
CA ASP A 73 -9.86 -8.56 -3.13
C ASP A 73 -8.87 -9.35 -2.28
N THR A 74 -7.58 -9.36 -2.67
CA THR A 74 -6.52 -9.98 -1.86
C THR A 74 -6.41 -9.32 -0.49
N VAL A 75 -6.31 -7.98 -0.42
CA VAL A 75 -6.20 -7.28 0.86
C VAL A 75 -7.45 -7.45 1.70
N ALA A 76 -8.64 -7.39 1.08
CA ALA A 76 -9.90 -7.64 1.77
C ALA A 76 -9.94 -9.04 2.40
N LYS A 77 -9.46 -10.08 1.68
CA LYS A 77 -9.34 -11.44 2.21
C LYS A 77 -8.41 -11.49 3.43
N LEU A 78 -7.26 -10.82 3.40
CA LEU A 78 -6.31 -10.77 4.53
C LEU A 78 -6.91 -10.05 5.74
N LEU A 79 -7.62 -8.95 5.53
CA LEU A 79 -8.31 -8.23 6.61
C LEU A 79 -9.45 -9.06 7.22
N ARG A 80 -10.17 -9.86 6.41
CA ARG A 80 -11.18 -10.81 6.91
C ARG A 80 -10.56 -11.94 7.72
N GLN A 81 -9.39 -12.44 7.34
CA GLN A 81 -8.65 -13.40 8.17
C GLN A 81 -8.33 -12.80 9.54
N ALA A 82 -7.87 -11.53 9.59
CA ALA A 82 -7.67 -10.81 10.84
C ALA A 82 -8.98 -10.60 11.63
N TYR A 83 -10.10 -10.40 10.93
CA TYR A 83 -11.42 -10.27 11.55
C TYR A 83 -11.89 -11.57 12.19
N ASP A 84 -11.74 -12.70 11.50
CA ASP A 84 -12.23 -14.02 11.94
C ASP A 84 -11.35 -14.67 13.01
N ASP A 85 -10.08 -14.25 13.16
CA ASP A 85 -9.18 -14.80 14.18
C ASP A 85 -9.40 -14.13 15.54
N ASP A 86 -9.90 -14.91 16.51
CA ASP A 86 -10.13 -14.44 17.88
C ASP A 86 -8.84 -14.05 18.63
N LYS A 87 -7.67 -14.51 18.20
CA LYS A 87 -6.37 -14.10 18.77
C LYS A 87 -5.99 -12.70 18.36
N VAL A 88 -6.42 -12.25 17.18
CA VAL A 88 -6.15 -10.89 16.68
C VAL A 88 -6.98 -9.87 17.45
N LYS A 89 -6.33 -8.98 18.17
CA LYS A 89 -6.97 -7.94 19.00
C LYS A 89 -6.97 -6.56 18.34
N GLY A 90 -6.07 -6.31 17.42
CA GLY A 90 -5.97 -5.09 16.63
C GLY A 90 -5.16 -5.32 15.36
N VAL A 91 -5.23 -4.39 14.43
CA VAL A 91 -4.60 -4.50 13.10
C VAL A 91 -3.75 -3.28 12.81
N VAL A 92 -2.55 -3.49 12.30
CA VAL A 92 -1.76 -2.46 11.63
C VAL A 92 -1.88 -2.65 10.13
N LEU A 93 -2.45 -1.68 9.45
CA LEU A 93 -2.44 -1.62 7.99
C LEU A 93 -1.18 -0.89 7.53
N ARG A 94 -0.20 -1.63 7.04
CA ARG A 94 1.05 -1.07 6.52
C ARG A 94 0.86 -0.66 5.07
N VAL A 95 0.90 0.64 4.78
CA VAL A 95 0.60 1.20 3.45
C VAL A 95 1.84 1.80 2.82
N ASN A 96 2.24 1.26 1.66
CA ASN A 96 3.29 1.81 0.80
C ASN A 96 2.79 1.82 -0.66
N SER A 97 1.85 2.74 -0.97
CA SER A 97 1.09 2.72 -2.22
C SER A 97 0.89 4.13 -2.79
N PRO A 98 1.05 4.30 -4.10
CA PRO A 98 0.69 5.54 -4.81
C PRO A 98 -0.84 5.72 -4.95
N GLY A 99 -1.62 4.71 -4.57
CA GLY A 99 -3.04 4.61 -4.85
C GLY A 99 -3.33 3.74 -6.07
N GLY A 100 -4.47 3.99 -6.70
CA GLY A 100 -4.93 3.22 -7.86
C GLY A 100 -6.44 3.22 -7.97
N SER A 101 -7.06 2.04 -8.17
CA SER A 101 -8.51 1.91 -8.31
C SER A 101 -9.25 2.45 -7.07
N ALA A 102 -10.16 3.38 -7.29
CA ALA A 102 -11.04 3.90 -6.24
C ALA A 102 -12.00 2.80 -5.72
N PHE A 103 -12.46 1.91 -6.60
CA PHE A 103 -13.34 0.80 -6.25
C PHE A 103 -12.61 -0.21 -5.35
N ALA A 104 -11.42 -0.65 -5.71
CA ALA A 104 -10.60 -1.54 -4.89
C ALA A 104 -10.22 -0.88 -3.55
N SER A 105 -9.89 0.41 -3.56
CA SER A 105 -9.62 1.17 -2.33
C SER A 105 -10.82 1.22 -1.39
N GLU A 106 -12.04 1.36 -1.94
CA GLU A 106 -13.26 1.32 -1.12
C GLU A 106 -13.53 -0.06 -0.53
N ILE A 107 -13.29 -1.14 -1.29
CA ILE A 107 -13.39 -2.52 -0.79
C ILE A 107 -12.47 -2.71 0.44
N ILE A 108 -11.21 -2.31 0.33
CA ILE A 108 -10.25 -2.40 1.44
C ILE A 108 -10.73 -1.56 2.64
N ARG A 109 -11.13 -0.31 2.40
CA ARG A 109 -11.60 0.59 3.47
C ARG A 109 -12.83 0.03 4.20
N GLN A 110 -13.72 -0.64 3.51
CA GLN A 110 -14.89 -1.28 4.14
C GLN A 110 -14.46 -2.40 5.11
N GLU A 111 -13.45 -3.19 4.78
CA GLU A 111 -12.94 -4.21 5.69
C GLU A 111 -12.25 -3.57 6.92
N VAL A 112 -11.57 -2.42 6.75
CA VAL A 112 -11.10 -1.62 7.89
C VAL A 112 -12.27 -1.26 8.81
N THR A 113 -13.38 -0.77 8.25
CA THR A 113 -14.58 -0.44 9.03
C THR A 113 -15.19 -1.68 9.71
N HIS A 114 -15.18 -2.83 9.06
CA HIS A 114 -15.67 -4.08 9.67
C HIS A 114 -14.85 -4.47 10.91
N LEU A 115 -13.52 -4.38 10.84
CA LEU A 115 -12.63 -4.61 11.97
C LEU A 115 -12.93 -3.66 13.14
N GLN A 116 -13.05 -2.36 12.84
CA GLN A 116 -13.38 -1.33 13.84
C GLN A 116 -14.72 -1.61 14.53
N ASN A 117 -15.76 -1.97 13.75
CA ASN A 117 -17.08 -2.32 14.27
C ASN A 117 -17.07 -3.59 15.13
N ALA A 118 -16.16 -4.51 14.86
CA ALA A 118 -15.94 -5.70 15.69
C ALA A 118 -15.13 -5.41 16.97
N GLY A 119 -14.72 -4.15 17.17
CA GLY A 119 -13.94 -3.75 18.33
C GLY A 119 -12.43 -3.96 18.19
N LYS A 120 -11.95 -4.36 17.02
CA LYS A 120 -10.52 -4.48 16.68
C LYS A 120 -10.03 -3.16 16.11
N PRO A 121 -9.25 -2.34 16.83
CA PRO A 121 -8.74 -1.08 16.30
C PRO A 121 -7.81 -1.32 15.13
N VAL A 122 -7.87 -0.39 14.15
CA VAL A 122 -7.00 -0.39 12.99
C VAL A 122 -6.14 0.87 12.99
N VAL A 123 -4.83 0.68 13.05
CA VAL A 123 -3.83 1.75 12.94
C VAL A 123 -3.14 1.64 11.60
N VAL A 124 -3.04 2.76 10.89
CA VAL A 124 -2.28 2.81 9.64
C VAL A 124 -0.83 3.19 9.94
N SER A 125 0.10 2.43 9.34
CA SER A 125 1.52 2.76 9.28
C SER A 125 1.89 3.08 7.84
N MET A 126 2.10 4.35 7.51
CA MET A 126 2.49 4.76 6.17
C MET A 126 3.98 4.50 5.94
N GLY A 127 4.31 3.95 4.77
CA GLY A 127 5.68 3.75 4.28
C GLY A 127 6.25 5.02 3.62
N GLY A 128 7.00 4.83 2.55
CA GLY A 128 7.50 5.95 1.75
C GLY A 128 6.40 6.72 1.04
N MET A 129 5.28 6.05 0.73
CA MET A 129 4.14 6.66 0.07
C MET A 129 2.81 6.06 0.55
N ALA A 130 1.80 6.90 0.78
CA ALA A 130 0.42 6.51 1.02
C ALA A 130 -0.50 7.60 0.45
N ALA A 131 -0.65 7.62 -0.87
CA ALA A 131 -1.28 8.71 -1.60
C ALA A 131 -2.51 8.24 -2.38
N SER A 132 -3.45 9.15 -2.69
CA SER A 132 -4.65 8.86 -3.45
C SER A 132 -5.43 7.67 -2.87
N GLY A 133 -5.63 6.56 -3.61
CA GLY A 133 -6.23 5.34 -3.08
C GLY A 133 -5.56 4.80 -1.81
N GLY A 134 -4.21 4.97 -1.67
CA GLY A 134 -3.48 4.64 -0.44
C GLY A 134 -3.89 5.52 0.75
N TYR A 135 -4.23 6.79 0.51
CA TYR A 135 -4.81 7.64 1.53
C TYR A 135 -6.30 7.34 1.77
N TRP A 136 -7.04 6.97 0.72
CA TRP A 136 -8.44 6.54 0.83
C TRP A 136 -8.61 5.42 1.85
N ILE A 137 -7.84 4.35 1.72
CA ILE A 137 -7.89 3.20 2.64
C ILE A 137 -7.45 3.55 4.05
N SER A 138 -6.63 4.58 4.20
CA SER A 138 -6.07 5.04 5.47
C SER A 138 -7.01 6.01 6.20
N SER A 139 -7.82 6.77 5.47
CA SER A 139 -8.51 7.97 5.93
C SER A 139 -9.45 7.78 7.12
N THR A 140 -10.03 6.57 7.26
CA THR A 140 -10.99 6.22 8.32
C THR A 140 -10.42 5.31 9.41
N ALA A 141 -9.10 5.08 9.42
CA ALA A 141 -8.46 4.32 10.49
C ALA A 141 -8.56 5.02 11.85
N ASP A 142 -8.46 4.27 12.94
CA ASP A 142 -8.51 4.80 14.30
C ASP A 142 -7.31 5.71 14.60
N TYR A 143 -6.17 5.48 13.94
CA TYR A 143 -4.97 6.28 14.07
C TYR A 143 -4.07 6.12 12.84
N ILE A 144 -3.37 7.17 12.46
CA ILE A 144 -2.48 7.17 11.29
C ILE A 144 -1.09 7.66 11.68
N VAL A 145 -0.08 6.81 11.48
CA VAL A 145 1.33 7.10 11.71
C VAL A 145 2.06 7.20 10.36
N ALA A 146 2.85 8.25 10.17
CA ALA A 146 3.67 8.44 8.97
C ALA A 146 5.11 8.83 9.33
N ASP A 147 6.09 8.52 8.46
CA ASP A 147 7.41 9.16 8.53
C ASP A 147 7.30 10.62 8.09
N LYS A 148 8.17 11.48 8.60
CA LYS A 148 8.17 12.91 8.23
C LYS A 148 8.33 13.16 6.72
N ASN A 149 8.93 12.22 5.99
CA ASN A 149 9.18 12.32 4.56
C ASN A 149 8.18 11.46 3.73
N THR A 150 7.25 10.77 4.38
CA THR A 150 6.18 10.03 3.66
C THR A 150 5.47 10.97 2.69
N ILE A 151 5.31 10.55 1.45
CA ILE A 151 4.48 11.26 0.47
C ILE A 151 3.04 10.78 0.64
N THR A 152 2.12 11.71 0.98
CA THR A 152 0.72 11.37 1.24
C THR A 152 -0.25 12.43 0.69
N GLY A 153 -1.54 12.35 1.06
CA GLY A 153 -2.56 13.20 0.49
C GLY A 153 -2.97 12.72 -0.90
N SER A 154 -2.74 13.55 -1.93
CA SER A 154 -3.24 13.30 -3.30
C SER A 154 -4.74 12.97 -3.29
N ILE A 155 -5.51 13.70 -2.44
CA ILE A 155 -6.95 13.52 -2.30
C ILE A 155 -7.60 14.11 -3.55
N GLY A 156 -7.89 13.24 -4.50
CA GLY A 156 -8.44 13.61 -5.80
C GLY A 156 -8.81 12.40 -6.64
N ILE A 157 -9.66 12.62 -7.64
CA ILE A 157 -10.09 11.62 -8.62
C ILE A 157 -9.79 12.17 -10.00
N PHE A 158 -9.29 11.35 -10.88
CA PHE A 158 -9.14 11.68 -12.30
C PHE A 158 -9.46 10.47 -13.17
N ALA A 159 -9.87 10.74 -14.40
CA ALA A 159 -9.97 9.71 -15.44
C ALA A 159 -9.24 10.19 -16.70
N MET A 160 -8.63 9.25 -17.41
CA MET A 160 -7.95 9.50 -18.67
C MET A 160 -8.47 8.53 -19.72
N LEU A 161 -9.11 9.06 -20.76
CA LEU A 161 -9.63 8.29 -21.88
C LEU A 161 -8.93 8.76 -23.17
N PRO A 162 -7.86 8.10 -23.62
CA PRO A 162 -7.18 8.47 -24.83
C PRO A 162 -8.07 8.16 -26.05
N THR A 163 -8.16 9.12 -26.98
CA THR A 163 -8.80 8.91 -28.28
C THR A 163 -7.81 9.23 -29.39
N PHE A 164 -7.82 8.46 -30.48
CA PHE A 164 -6.86 8.55 -31.58
C PHE A 164 -7.51 8.88 -32.92
N GLU A 165 -8.77 9.35 -32.94
CA GLU A 165 -9.52 9.69 -34.15
C GLU A 165 -8.80 10.72 -35.02
N ASN A 166 -8.16 11.70 -34.42
CA ASN A 166 -7.39 12.70 -35.14
C ASN A 166 -6.06 12.18 -35.71
N THR A 167 -5.48 11.19 -35.04
CA THR A 167 -4.23 10.55 -35.48
C THR A 167 -4.47 9.68 -36.70
N ILE A 168 -5.48 8.81 -36.66
CA ILE A 168 -5.79 7.97 -37.83
C ILE A 168 -6.30 8.76 -39.00
N LYS A 169 -7.04 9.85 -38.76
CA LYS A 169 -7.50 10.77 -39.82
C LYS A 169 -6.34 11.41 -40.57
N LYS A 170 -5.25 11.78 -39.91
CA LYS A 170 -4.02 12.28 -40.56
C LYS A 170 -3.35 11.21 -41.44
N MET A 171 -3.58 9.94 -41.15
CA MET A 171 -3.08 8.81 -41.94
C MET A 171 -4.05 8.42 -43.07
N GLY A 172 -5.13 9.15 -43.28
CA GLY A 172 -6.15 8.87 -44.29
C GLY A 172 -7.09 7.72 -43.93
N ILE A 173 -7.10 7.31 -42.65
CA ILE A 173 -7.95 6.22 -42.13
C ILE A 173 -9.13 6.87 -41.40
N THR A 174 -10.34 6.33 -41.61
CA THR A 174 -11.55 6.71 -40.88
C THR A 174 -12.16 5.49 -40.23
N ALA A 175 -12.68 5.65 -39.02
CA ALA A 175 -13.48 4.66 -38.34
C ALA A 175 -14.97 5.03 -38.47
N ASP A 176 -15.80 4.07 -38.80
CA ASP A 176 -17.27 4.21 -38.87
C ASP A 176 -17.93 3.06 -38.15
N GLY A 177 -19.18 3.24 -37.70
CA GLY A 177 -19.90 2.20 -36.99
C GLY A 177 -21.31 2.62 -36.61
N VAL A 178 -22.14 1.63 -36.26
CA VAL A 178 -23.50 1.84 -35.77
C VAL A 178 -23.50 1.79 -34.25
N LYS A 179 -24.01 2.82 -33.62
CA LYS A 179 -24.18 2.91 -32.15
C LYS A 179 -25.63 2.62 -31.78
N THR A 180 -25.83 1.81 -30.76
CA THR A 180 -27.16 1.55 -30.17
C THR A 180 -27.44 2.49 -29.00
N SER A 181 -26.46 3.23 -28.50
CA SER A 181 -26.57 4.19 -27.41
C SER A 181 -25.42 5.20 -27.47
N ASP A 182 -25.67 6.45 -27.12
CA ASP A 182 -24.66 7.50 -27.00
C ASP A 182 -23.79 7.35 -25.75
N LEU A 183 -24.21 6.51 -24.80
CA LEU A 183 -23.43 6.17 -23.58
C LEU A 183 -22.37 5.11 -23.81
N ARG A 184 -22.33 4.50 -25.01
CA ARG A 184 -21.36 3.43 -25.28
C ARG A 184 -20.08 4.01 -25.90
N PHE A 185 -18.95 3.81 -25.22
CA PHE A 185 -17.63 3.99 -25.81
C PHE A 185 -17.41 2.89 -26.86
N SER A 186 -17.41 3.27 -28.12
CA SER A 186 -17.40 2.30 -29.24
C SER A 186 -16.01 1.95 -29.70
N SER A 187 -15.05 2.86 -29.64
CA SER A 187 -13.69 2.66 -30.14
C SER A 187 -12.76 3.79 -29.71
N LEU A 188 -11.50 3.48 -29.46
CA LEU A 188 -10.43 4.47 -29.26
C LEU A 188 -10.22 5.37 -30.50
N PHE A 189 -10.75 4.97 -31.65
CA PHE A 189 -10.64 5.70 -32.92
C PHE A 189 -11.87 6.54 -33.27
N SER A 190 -12.77 6.70 -32.30
CA SER A 190 -13.96 7.55 -32.42
C SER A 190 -13.96 8.60 -31.31
N PRO A 191 -14.49 9.81 -31.58
CA PRO A 191 -14.63 10.81 -30.53
C PRO A 191 -15.62 10.35 -29.47
N LEU A 192 -15.41 10.81 -28.23
CA LEU A 192 -16.40 10.67 -27.16
C LEU A 192 -17.68 11.43 -27.54
N SER A 193 -18.85 10.82 -27.23
CA SER A 193 -20.11 11.55 -27.34
C SER A 193 -20.18 12.59 -26.21
N PRO A 194 -20.83 13.76 -26.43
CA PRO A 194 -21.06 14.73 -25.36
C PRO A 194 -21.74 14.10 -24.13
N THR A 195 -22.77 13.29 -24.35
CA THR A 195 -23.50 12.60 -23.28
C THR A 195 -22.60 11.68 -22.45
N LEU A 196 -21.71 10.92 -23.11
CA LEU A 196 -20.75 10.05 -22.38
C LEU A 196 -19.73 10.89 -21.62
N ASN A 197 -19.26 11.99 -22.19
CA ASN A 197 -18.36 12.92 -21.50
C ASN A 197 -19.02 13.50 -20.23
N ASP A 198 -20.30 13.91 -20.31
CA ASP A 198 -21.03 14.43 -19.14
C ASP A 198 -21.20 13.38 -18.06
N VAL A 199 -21.47 12.11 -18.42
CA VAL A 199 -21.55 11.00 -17.44
C VAL A 199 -20.21 10.78 -16.77
N ILE A 200 -19.10 10.75 -17.52
CA ILE A 200 -17.76 10.59 -16.95
C ILE A 200 -17.43 11.75 -16.01
N GLN A 201 -17.79 12.97 -16.36
CA GLN A 201 -17.59 14.14 -15.50
C GLN A 201 -18.37 14.01 -14.19
N LEU A 202 -19.63 13.57 -14.24
CA LEU A 202 -20.45 13.32 -13.05
C LEU A 202 -19.85 12.22 -12.15
N GLU A 203 -19.32 11.16 -12.74
CA GLU A 203 -18.65 10.08 -11.99
C GLU A 203 -17.38 10.59 -11.27
N ILE A 204 -16.59 11.45 -11.93
CA ILE A 204 -15.41 12.08 -11.33
C ILE A 204 -15.81 12.98 -10.16
N GLU A 205 -16.82 13.84 -10.36
CA GLU A 205 -17.32 14.75 -9.33
C GLU A 205 -17.90 13.97 -8.13
N HIS A 206 -18.68 12.92 -8.41
CA HIS A 206 -19.21 12.04 -7.36
C HIS A 206 -18.11 11.32 -6.60
N GLY A 207 -17.12 10.74 -7.30
CA GLY A 207 -15.96 10.08 -6.68
C GLY A 207 -15.15 11.04 -5.82
N TYR A 208 -14.94 12.27 -6.27
CA TYR A 208 -14.28 13.29 -5.49
C TYR A 208 -15.05 13.69 -4.23
N ASP A 209 -16.36 13.90 -4.34
CA ASP A 209 -17.22 14.18 -3.19
C ASP A 209 -17.23 13.04 -2.16
N GLN A 210 -17.22 11.79 -2.63
CA GLN A 210 -17.07 10.61 -1.78
C GLN A 210 -15.73 10.63 -1.04
N PHE A 211 -14.62 10.93 -1.72
CA PHE A 211 -13.31 11.01 -1.09
C PHE A 211 -13.27 12.10 0.00
N LEU A 212 -13.74 13.30 -0.33
CA LEU A 212 -13.86 14.39 0.65
C LEU A 212 -14.69 13.97 1.86
N THR A 213 -15.78 13.21 1.64
CA THR A 213 -16.65 12.71 2.71
C THR A 213 -15.88 11.77 3.62
N LYS A 214 -15.20 10.76 3.08
CA LYS A 214 -14.45 9.78 3.87
C LYS A 214 -13.35 10.45 4.71
N VAL A 215 -12.60 11.37 4.11
CA VAL A 215 -11.58 12.14 4.84
C VAL A 215 -12.21 13.04 5.91
N SER A 216 -13.30 13.71 5.58
CA SER A 216 -14.04 14.57 6.53
C SER A 216 -14.50 13.78 7.76
N GLU A 217 -15.09 12.61 7.54
CA GLU A 217 -15.56 11.72 8.60
C GLU A 217 -14.40 11.17 9.45
N GLY A 218 -13.38 10.59 8.80
CA GLY A 218 -12.28 9.94 9.49
C GLY A 218 -11.30 10.89 10.16
N ARG A 219 -11.15 12.12 9.64
CA ARG A 219 -10.23 13.12 10.19
C ARG A 219 -10.93 14.22 11.02
N HIS A 220 -12.24 14.12 11.21
CA HIS A 220 -13.04 15.09 11.95
C HIS A 220 -12.89 16.53 11.45
N LEU A 221 -12.76 16.68 10.13
CA LEU A 221 -12.69 17.96 9.43
C LEU A 221 -13.98 18.22 8.68
N THR A 222 -14.31 19.48 8.41
CA THR A 222 -15.41 19.78 7.48
C THR A 222 -14.98 19.49 6.04
N LYS A 223 -15.91 19.14 5.14
CA LYS A 223 -15.59 18.95 3.71
C LYS A 223 -14.86 20.16 3.11
N ALA A 224 -15.24 21.38 3.49
CA ALA A 224 -14.57 22.59 3.01
C ALA A 224 -13.11 22.68 3.49
N GLN A 225 -12.81 22.26 4.73
CA GLN A 225 -11.44 22.20 5.23
C GLN A 225 -10.63 21.14 4.46
N VAL A 226 -11.24 19.98 4.21
CA VAL A 226 -10.59 18.93 3.41
C VAL A 226 -10.35 19.41 1.99
N ASP A 227 -11.32 20.02 1.33
CA ASP A 227 -11.21 20.50 -0.06
C ASP A 227 -10.06 21.51 -0.23
N ASN A 228 -9.81 22.39 0.75
CA ASN A 228 -8.70 23.34 0.74
C ASN A 228 -7.31 22.69 0.72
N ILE A 229 -7.17 21.46 1.19
CA ILE A 229 -5.92 20.69 1.26
C ILE A 229 -5.95 19.45 0.36
N ALA A 230 -7.03 19.29 -0.43
CA ALA A 230 -7.28 18.21 -1.37
C ALA A 230 -6.88 18.62 -2.80
N GLN A 231 -7.78 18.45 -3.77
CA GLN A 231 -7.60 18.82 -5.18
C GLN A 231 -6.35 18.18 -5.81
N GLY A 232 -6.03 16.95 -5.37
CA GLY A 232 -4.86 16.22 -5.84
C GLY A 232 -3.52 16.71 -5.29
N GLN A 233 -3.51 17.64 -4.34
CA GLN A 233 -2.27 18.11 -3.70
C GLN A 233 -1.62 16.98 -2.89
N VAL A 234 -0.30 16.90 -2.96
CA VAL A 234 0.52 15.96 -2.20
C VAL A 234 1.24 16.69 -1.08
N TRP A 235 1.40 15.98 0.04
CA TRP A 235 2.00 16.51 1.25
C TRP A 235 3.09 15.58 1.75
N LEU A 236 4.14 16.13 2.35
CA LEU A 236 5.03 15.33 3.19
C LEU A 236 4.34 14.98 4.51
N GLY A 237 4.75 13.87 5.15
CA GLY A 237 4.16 13.45 6.42
C GLY A 237 4.18 14.54 7.49
N SER A 238 5.25 15.37 7.53
CA SER A 238 5.31 16.53 8.43
C SER A 238 4.21 17.57 8.16
N GLU A 239 3.92 17.86 6.89
CA GLU A 239 2.87 18.79 6.47
C GLU A 239 1.48 18.16 6.67
N ALA A 240 1.36 16.87 6.40
CA ALA A 240 0.14 16.12 6.63
C ALA A 240 -0.27 16.09 8.11
N LEU A 241 0.70 16.09 9.04
CA LEU A 241 0.45 16.24 10.46
C LEU A 241 -0.15 17.62 10.78
N GLU A 242 0.40 18.70 10.21
CA GLU A 242 -0.11 20.07 10.38
C GLU A 242 -1.54 20.20 9.83
N HIS A 243 -1.83 19.51 8.72
CA HIS A 243 -3.16 19.44 8.10
C HIS A 243 -4.11 18.45 8.77
N LYS A 244 -3.69 17.75 9.82
CA LYS A 244 -4.46 16.70 10.52
C LYS A 244 -4.83 15.50 9.62
N LEU A 245 -4.10 15.31 8.55
CA LEU A 245 -4.25 14.15 7.67
C LEU A 245 -3.59 12.89 8.27
N VAL A 246 -2.62 13.07 9.16
CA VAL A 246 -2.01 12.01 9.98
C VAL A 246 -2.04 12.46 11.45
N ASP A 247 -1.90 11.50 12.38
CA ASP A 247 -2.00 11.75 13.81
C ASP A 247 -0.64 11.91 14.48
N GLU A 248 0.37 11.18 13.98
CA GLU A 248 1.70 11.15 14.57
C GLU A 248 2.80 10.87 13.53
N LEU A 249 4.00 11.43 13.80
CA LEU A 249 5.19 11.07 13.05
C LEU A 249 5.93 9.93 13.76
N GLY A 250 6.08 8.80 13.08
CA GLY A 250 6.72 7.63 13.67
C GLY A 250 7.01 6.52 12.66
N THR A 251 7.26 5.35 13.18
CA THR A 251 7.62 4.14 12.44
C THR A 251 6.53 3.08 12.52
N LEU A 252 6.80 1.89 11.97
CA LEU A 252 5.94 0.72 12.17
C LEU A 252 5.81 0.36 13.66
N ASP A 253 6.91 0.44 14.42
CA ASP A 253 6.89 0.14 15.86
C ASP A 253 5.98 1.12 16.61
N THR A 254 5.98 2.41 16.22
CA THR A 254 5.06 3.41 16.77
C THR A 254 3.60 3.00 16.52
N ALA A 255 3.29 2.54 15.30
CA ALA A 255 1.94 2.11 14.95
C ALA A 255 1.52 0.83 15.71
N ILE A 256 2.44 -0.12 15.91
CA ILE A 256 2.19 -1.33 16.72
C ILE A 256 1.90 -0.94 18.16
N GLY A 257 2.76 -0.11 18.78
CA GLY A 257 2.56 0.38 20.14
C GLY A 257 1.22 1.09 20.31
N LYS A 258 0.85 1.96 19.34
CA LYS A 258 -0.44 2.64 19.34
C LYS A 258 -1.63 1.69 19.21
N THR A 259 -1.49 0.63 18.41
CA THR A 259 -2.53 -0.40 18.29
C THR A 259 -2.75 -1.10 19.64
N ILE A 260 -1.68 -1.46 20.35
CA ILE A 260 -1.74 -2.07 21.68
C ILE A 260 -2.40 -1.13 22.70
N GLU A 261 -2.06 0.17 22.63
CA GLU A 261 -2.69 1.20 23.47
C GLU A 261 -4.20 1.25 23.23
N LEU A 262 -4.65 1.34 21.96
CA LEU A 262 -6.07 1.36 21.61
C LEU A 262 -6.83 0.08 22.00
N VAL A 263 -6.18 -1.08 21.90
CA VAL A 263 -6.74 -2.35 22.42
C VAL A 263 -6.95 -2.27 23.92
N ASN A 264 -6.00 -1.69 24.66
CA ASN A 264 -6.06 -1.56 26.11
C ASN A 264 -7.04 -0.48 26.58
N GLU A 265 -7.26 0.58 25.82
CA GLU A 265 -8.25 1.62 26.13
C GLU A 265 -9.68 1.06 26.24
N LYS A 266 -9.99 0.02 25.48
CA LYS A 266 -11.29 -0.66 25.50
C LYS A 266 -11.44 -1.66 26.68
N ARG A 267 -10.37 -1.87 27.49
CA ARG A 267 -10.34 -2.80 28.62
C ARG A 267 -10.46 -2.08 29.95
N ALA A 268 -11.03 -2.76 30.95
CA ALA A 268 -10.99 -2.24 32.31
C ALA A 268 -9.52 -2.21 32.80
N GLU A 269 -9.18 -1.29 33.70
CA GLU A 269 -7.80 -1.07 34.15
C GLU A 269 -7.10 -2.34 34.66
N LYS A 270 -7.85 -3.20 35.37
CA LYS A 270 -7.38 -4.50 35.88
C LYS A 270 -7.14 -5.58 34.81
N ASP A 271 -7.69 -5.38 33.60
CA ASP A 271 -7.65 -6.32 32.48
C ASP A 271 -6.73 -5.85 31.36
N LYS A 272 -6.03 -4.71 31.55
CA LYS A 272 -5.02 -4.22 30.63
C LYS A 272 -3.84 -5.18 30.57
N LEU A 273 -3.31 -5.38 29.38
CA LEU A 273 -2.20 -6.27 29.10
C LEU A 273 -0.91 -5.48 28.90
N ASP A 274 0.18 -5.98 29.44
CA ASP A 274 1.51 -5.45 29.13
C ASP A 274 1.85 -5.67 27.65
N GLU A 275 2.65 -4.78 27.07
CA GLU A 275 3.11 -4.87 25.68
C GLU A 275 3.77 -6.23 25.38
N ALA A 276 4.52 -6.78 26.33
CA ALA A 276 5.15 -8.09 26.22
C ALA A 276 4.16 -9.28 26.13
N SER A 277 2.88 -9.04 26.41
CA SER A 277 1.82 -10.05 26.28
C SER A 277 1.26 -10.15 24.85
N PHE A 278 1.68 -9.26 23.95
CA PHE A 278 1.27 -9.27 22.56
C PHE A 278 2.35 -9.87 21.68
N SER A 279 1.92 -10.60 20.66
CA SER A 279 2.74 -10.97 19.51
C SER A 279 2.31 -10.20 18.27
N VAL A 280 3.21 -10.04 17.31
CA VAL A 280 2.93 -9.41 16.02
C VAL A 280 2.93 -10.49 14.95
N GLU A 281 1.85 -10.58 14.18
CA GLU A 281 1.65 -11.58 13.14
C GLU A 281 1.48 -10.89 11.78
N TRP A 282 2.31 -11.24 10.80
CA TRP A 282 2.14 -10.79 9.43
C TRP A 282 1.16 -11.71 8.72
N ILE A 283 -0.01 -11.20 8.37
CA ILE A 283 -0.98 -11.94 7.57
C ILE A 283 -0.60 -11.81 6.10
N VAL A 284 -0.26 -12.94 5.49
CA VAL A 284 0.17 -13.03 4.09
C VAL A 284 -0.71 -14.01 3.33
N ASP A 285 -0.87 -13.79 2.02
CA ASP A 285 -1.61 -14.72 1.17
C ASP A 285 -0.76 -15.97 0.89
N GLU A 286 -1.03 -17.05 1.61
CA GLU A 286 -0.32 -18.33 1.49
C GLU A 286 -0.47 -18.96 0.10
N ASP A 287 -1.61 -18.78 -0.58
CA ASP A 287 -1.86 -19.33 -1.91
C ASP A 287 -0.93 -18.73 -2.97
N SER A 288 -0.41 -17.52 -2.75
CA SER A 288 0.47 -16.84 -3.70
C SER A 288 1.95 -17.22 -3.56
N SER A 289 2.39 -17.71 -2.39
CA SER A 289 3.82 -17.79 -2.09
C SER A 289 4.50 -19.10 -2.48
N LEU A 290 3.95 -20.26 -2.15
CA LEU A 290 4.63 -21.53 -2.35
C LEU A 290 4.46 -22.09 -3.76
N LEU A 291 3.23 -22.11 -4.29
CA LEU A 291 2.98 -22.67 -5.64
C LEU A 291 3.53 -21.76 -6.74
N LYS A 292 3.36 -20.42 -6.59
CA LYS A 292 3.95 -19.45 -7.53
C LYS A 292 5.48 -19.42 -7.43
N LYS A 293 6.06 -19.55 -6.24
CA LYS A 293 7.50 -19.65 -6.04
C LYS A 293 8.05 -20.93 -6.68
N MET A 294 7.40 -22.08 -6.48
CA MET A 294 7.74 -23.34 -7.16
C MET A 294 7.58 -23.24 -8.68
N LEU A 295 6.51 -22.62 -9.19
CA LEU A 295 6.29 -22.44 -10.62
C LEU A 295 7.25 -21.43 -11.25
N ARG A 296 7.68 -20.41 -10.51
CA ARG A 296 8.71 -19.45 -10.94
C ARG A 296 10.08 -20.10 -11.01
N ASP A 297 10.44 -20.87 -10.00
CA ASP A 297 11.68 -21.62 -9.96
C ASP A 297 11.73 -22.67 -11.09
N PHE A 298 10.61 -23.33 -11.36
CA PHE A 298 10.47 -24.26 -12.51
C PHE A 298 10.56 -23.55 -13.87
N LYS A 299 10.01 -22.33 -14.01
CA LYS A 299 10.12 -21.52 -15.25
C LYS A 299 11.52 -20.92 -15.41
N GLY A 300 12.19 -20.57 -14.31
CA GLY A 300 13.59 -20.13 -14.29
C GLY A 300 14.53 -21.21 -14.78
N ASP A 301 14.40 -22.41 -14.24
CA ASP A 301 15.20 -23.58 -14.64
C ASP A 301 14.92 -24.02 -16.08
N ALA A 302 13.67 -24.00 -16.54
CA ALA A 302 13.32 -24.30 -17.92
C ALA A 302 13.89 -23.29 -18.92
N LYS A 303 13.99 -22.01 -18.55
CA LYS A 303 14.59 -20.96 -19.39
C LYS A 303 16.10 -21.07 -19.49
N THR A 304 16.76 -21.45 -18.40
CA THR A 304 18.20 -21.70 -18.33
C THR A 304 18.55 -22.97 -19.12
N TRP A 305 17.70 -23.99 -19.03
CA TRP A 305 17.84 -25.23 -19.80
C TRP A 305 17.66 -25.01 -21.31
N ALA A 306 16.68 -24.21 -21.72
CA ALA A 306 16.46 -23.87 -23.13
C ALA A 306 17.60 -22.99 -23.71
N GLN A 307 18.23 -22.14 -22.93
CA GLN A 307 19.38 -21.32 -23.35
C GLN A 307 20.67 -22.14 -23.45
N GLY A 308 20.83 -23.19 -22.63
CA GLY A 308 21.96 -24.13 -22.73
C GLY A 308 21.95 -24.98 -24.01
N PHE A 309 20.79 -25.25 -24.60
CA PHE A 309 20.66 -26.05 -25.84
C PHE A 309 20.90 -25.26 -27.14
N VAL A 310 20.91 -23.92 -27.07
CA VAL A 310 21.10 -23.05 -28.27
C VAL A 310 22.59 -22.70 -28.47
N LEU A 311 23.49 -23.04 -27.53
CA LEU A 311 24.92 -22.76 -27.63
C LEU A 311 25.79 -23.97 -28.07
N GLU A 312 25.19 -25.14 -28.33
CA GLU A 312 25.89 -26.35 -28.80
C GLU A 312 25.40 -26.88 -30.15
N SER A 313 24.75 -26.02 -30.97
CA SER A 313 24.39 -26.40 -32.33
C SER A 313 24.94 -25.43 -33.38
#